data_e150e4e1ef52584f69de118b6dcd571c
#
_entry.id   e150e4e1ef52584f69de118b6dcd571c
#
_cell.length_a   1.000
_cell.length_b   1.000
_cell.length_c   1.000
_cell.angle_alpha   90.00
_cell.angle_beta   90.00
_cell.angle_gamma   90.00
#
_symmetry.space_group_name_H-M   'P 1'
#
loop_
_entity.id
_entity.type
_entity.pdbx_description
1 polymer ?
#
loop_
_entity_poly.entity_id
_entity_poly.type
_entity_poly.pdbx_seq_one_letter_code
_entity_poly.pdbx_strand_id
1 'polypeptide(L)'
;YILFKNNLFAPFIAAGKNLAFWPLGPIFRNCGAFFIRRSFKGLRFYAEVFSLYVKTMVQLGHNMEFFIEGGRSRTGKMILPKMGLLAILIQAVEEGFCEDLVFVPTSICYDRIPEEESYMKEITGGAKVQENIGQLMRARRFLKKRYGRVYVQFAEPLSLQRHLERYRVGAKALRPKERHAMYRDFAYRIINSINKASLVTPHALAASALLASSRHGVSMAEVQETAKIFYDYLSHCGVRFSKTLRSYDKCLEETLWDLERNKLVGKLKDENDDLEEEVFTMEDSKRLTLEYYKNNIIHFLLPAAYVSTSILAQESFRFSLAQTLEDYDFMNNFFKFEFVYDNEARSEKLVQEVLSTFEARGWVHRVGDEDQPFLLTHSGLRTAQCFHGVLRNYFEGYWLVLRAFRYLQKNPYTEKDFIKKVLSLGQKALKLELVERPESISKILFNNALKFYVEKGVIEKRMEEENGDAKGGEMYSDTGNRLLVQHYSKQISRFLRSPHFALQ
;
A
#
# COMPACT_ATOMS: atom_id res chain seq x y z
N TYR A 1 -12.42 9.38 -21.77
CA TYR A 1 -13.85 9.67 -21.75
C TYR A 1 -14.18 10.95 -20.95
N ILE A 2 -13.70 11.08 -19.69
CA ILE A 2 -13.95 12.27 -18.85
C ILE A 2 -13.41 13.53 -19.51
N LEU A 3 -12.15 13.52 -19.95
CA LEU A 3 -11.53 14.66 -20.63
C LEU A 3 -12.30 15.03 -21.91
N PHE A 4 -12.61 14.05 -22.74
CA PHE A 4 -13.39 14.26 -23.98
C PHE A 4 -14.78 14.86 -23.70
N LYS A 5 -15.50 14.36 -22.67
CA LYS A 5 -16.81 14.90 -22.27
C LYS A 5 -16.75 16.33 -21.75
N ASN A 6 -15.58 16.79 -21.30
CA ASN A 6 -15.34 18.15 -20.84
C ASN A 6 -14.61 19.00 -21.92
N ASN A 7 -14.62 18.58 -23.17
CA ASN A 7 -13.98 19.28 -24.31
C ASN A 7 -12.46 19.49 -24.12
N LEU A 8 -11.82 18.56 -23.41
CA LEU A 8 -10.36 18.54 -23.26
C LEU A 8 -9.75 17.50 -24.19
N PHE A 9 -8.54 17.78 -24.68
CA PHE A 9 -7.81 16.85 -25.53
C PHE A 9 -7.42 15.59 -24.75
N ALA A 10 -7.55 14.43 -25.41
CA ALA A 10 -7.04 13.17 -24.86
C ALA A 10 -5.51 13.18 -24.86
N PRO A 11 -4.83 12.77 -23.77
CA PRO A 11 -3.38 12.70 -23.73
C PRO A 11 -2.86 11.51 -24.53
N PHE A 12 -1.59 11.57 -24.94
CA PHE A 12 -0.86 10.39 -25.38
C PHE A 12 -0.56 9.49 -24.17
N ILE A 13 -0.83 8.20 -24.29
CA ILE A 13 -0.78 7.27 -23.16
C ILE A 13 0.43 6.35 -23.26
N ALA A 14 1.28 6.38 -22.23
CA ALA A 14 2.41 5.46 -22.11
C ALA A 14 1.93 4.06 -21.73
N ALA A 15 1.99 3.09 -22.64
CA ALA A 15 1.50 1.73 -22.46
C ALA A 15 2.66 0.71 -22.50
N GLY A 16 2.51 -0.40 -21.76
CA GLY A 16 3.49 -1.49 -21.82
C GLY A 16 3.49 -2.20 -23.17
N LYS A 17 4.69 -2.58 -23.69
CA LYS A 17 4.84 -3.31 -24.97
C LYS A 17 4.02 -4.61 -25.02
N ASN A 18 3.67 -5.20 -23.91
CA ASN A 18 2.80 -6.37 -23.84
C ASN A 18 1.36 -6.14 -24.36
N LEU A 19 0.94 -4.87 -24.50
CA LEU A 19 -0.36 -4.50 -25.07
C LEU A 19 -0.29 -4.24 -26.59
N ALA A 20 0.90 -4.32 -27.17
CA ALA A 20 1.12 -4.06 -28.61
C ALA A 20 0.78 -5.25 -29.52
N PHE A 21 0.03 -6.27 -29.06
CA PHE A 21 -0.34 -7.45 -29.85
C PHE A 21 -1.55 -7.17 -30.75
N TRP A 22 -1.61 -7.90 -31.87
CA TRP A 22 -2.73 -7.80 -32.80
C TRP A 22 -4.00 -8.45 -32.23
N PRO A 23 -5.22 -7.86 -32.42
CA PRO A 23 -5.55 -6.62 -33.12
C PRO A 23 -5.48 -5.35 -32.25
N LEU A 24 -5.22 -5.47 -30.95
CA LEU A 24 -5.33 -4.34 -29.98
C LEU A 24 -4.22 -3.31 -30.14
N GLY A 25 -3.00 -3.72 -30.46
CA GLY A 25 -1.87 -2.82 -30.59
C GLY A 25 -2.12 -1.69 -31.58
N PRO A 26 -2.55 -1.96 -32.84
CA PRO A 26 -2.93 -0.92 -33.80
C PRO A 26 -4.07 -0.02 -33.30
N ILE A 27 -5.11 -0.59 -32.68
CA ILE A 27 -6.24 0.17 -32.13
C ILE A 27 -5.75 1.15 -31.06
N PHE A 28 -4.97 0.67 -30.09
CA PHE A 28 -4.45 1.53 -29.02
C PHE A 28 -3.53 2.62 -29.55
N ARG A 29 -2.70 2.29 -30.54
CA ARG A 29 -1.84 3.29 -31.20
C ARG A 29 -2.65 4.40 -31.84
N ASN A 30 -3.72 4.06 -32.56
CA ASN A 30 -4.63 5.04 -33.17
C ASN A 30 -5.39 5.86 -32.12
N CYS A 31 -5.55 5.33 -30.89
CA CYS A 31 -6.11 6.05 -29.74
C CYS A 31 -5.07 6.85 -28.94
N GLY A 32 -3.85 7.03 -29.46
CA GLY A 32 -2.79 7.83 -28.81
C GLY A 32 -1.86 7.04 -27.89
N ALA A 33 -1.93 5.70 -27.85
CA ALA A 33 -0.98 4.94 -27.05
C ALA A 33 0.38 4.81 -27.72
N PHE A 34 1.47 5.03 -26.97
CA PHE A 34 2.82 4.67 -27.36
C PHE A 34 3.38 3.60 -26.43
N PHE A 35 4.15 2.65 -26.99
CA PHE A 35 4.52 1.43 -26.27
C PHE A 35 5.95 1.49 -25.73
N ILE A 36 6.10 1.19 -24.43
CA ILE A 36 7.36 1.22 -23.69
C ILE A 36 7.79 -0.21 -23.34
N ARG A 37 9.08 -0.52 -23.48
CA ARG A 37 9.69 -1.74 -22.91
C ARG A 37 9.77 -1.64 -21.39
N ARG A 38 9.58 -2.77 -20.70
CA ARG A 38 9.63 -2.83 -19.22
C ARG A 38 11.02 -2.56 -18.64
N SER A 39 12.07 -2.84 -19.39
CA SER A 39 13.45 -2.63 -18.98
C SER A 39 14.28 -2.12 -20.15
N PHE A 40 15.16 -1.18 -19.87
CA PHE A 40 16.15 -0.63 -20.81
C PHE A 40 17.55 -1.21 -20.56
N LYS A 41 17.69 -2.15 -19.58
CA LYS A 41 18.99 -2.75 -19.25
C LYS A 41 19.60 -3.42 -20.48
N GLY A 42 20.81 -3.01 -20.84
CA GLY A 42 21.52 -3.50 -22.03
C GLY A 42 21.07 -2.92 -23.37
N LEU A 43 20.11 -1.98 -23.41
CA LEU A 43 19.52 -1.42 -24.62
C LEU A 43 19.77 0.09 -24.72
N ARG A 44 21.04 0.53 -24.68
CA ARG A 44 21.42 1.95 -24.66
C ARG A 44 20.81 2.74 -25.84
N PHE A 45 20.95 2.25 -27.05
CA PHE A 45 20.40 2.90 -28.24
C PHE A 45 18.87 3.09 -28.16
N TYR A 46 18.14 2.07 -27.72
CA TYR A 46 16.70 2.18 -27.50
C TYR A 46 16.36 3.23 -26.45
N ALA A 47 17.11 3.27 -25.35
CA ALA A 47 16.89 4.25 -24.28
C ALA A 47 17.08 5.69 -24.76
N GLU A 48 18.12 5.96 -25.55
CA GLU A 48 18.40 7.28 -26.13
C GLU A 48 17.31 7.72 -27.13
N VAL A 49 16.94 6.85 -28.07
CA VAL A 49 15.87 7.12 -29.03
C VAL A 49 14.54 7.38 -28.32
N PHE A 50 14.22 6.58 -27.29
CA PHE A 50 13.01 6.75 -26.51
C PHE A 50 13.04 8.06 -25.71
N SER A 51 14.18 8.40 -25.12
CA SER A 51 14.36 9.66 -24.39
C SER A 51 14.12 10.87 -25.31
N LEU A 52 14.76 10.86 -26.51
CA LEU A 52 14.57 11.92 -27.50
C LEU A 52 13.12 12.02 -27.97
N TYR A 53 12.45 10.88 -28.23
CA TYR A 53 11.04 10.83 -28.59
C TYR A 53 10.15 11.52 -27.54
N VAL A 54 10.32 11.19 -26.26
CA VAL A 54 9.53 11.79 -25.17
C VAL A 54 9.82 13.29 -25.05
N LYS A 55 11.09 13.72 -25.14
CA LYS A 55 11.49 15.14 -25.10
C LYS A 55 10.89 15.92 -26.26
N THR A 56 10.88 15.34 -27.45
CA THR A 56 10.25 15.96 -28.65
C THR A 56 8.74 16.08 -28.47
N MET A 57 8.07 15.06 -27.92
CA MET A 57 6.63 15.14 -27.62
C MET A 57 6.30 16.29 -26.67
N VAL A 58 7.13 16.48 -25.64
CA VAL A 58 7.01 17.60 -24.69
C VAL A 58 7.24 18.94 -25.39
N GLN A 59 8.30 19.04 -26.21
CA GLN A 59 8.63 20.26 -26.98
C GLN A 59 7.51 20.68 -27.92
N LEU A 60 6.80 19.71 -28.51
CA LEU A 60 5.64 19.93 -29.36
C LEU A 60 4.35 20.28 -28.61
N GLY A 61 4.41 20.35 -27.25
CA GLY A 61 3.28 20.70 -26.40
C GLY A 61 2.24 19.59 -26.26
N HIS A 62 2.59 18.34 -26.52
CA HIS A 62 1.65 17.22 -26.37
C HIS A 62 1.45 16.83 -24.90
N ASN A 63 0.19 16.70 -24.48
CA ASN A 63 -0.17 16.15 -23.19
C ASN A 63 0.11 14.65 -23.14
N MET A 64 0.71 14.18 -22.05
CA MET A 64 1.03 12.77 -21.85
C MET A 64 0.47 12.23 -20.53
N GLU A 65 0.00 10.98 -20.57
CA GLU A 65 -0.43 10.21 -19.39
C GLU A 65 0.51 9.04 -19.19
N PHE A 66 0.94 8.84 -17.94
CA PHE A 66 1.72 7.68 -17.55
C PHE A 66 1.43 7.24 -16.12
N PHE A 67 1.67 5.98 -15.85
CA PHE A 67 1.50 5.40 -14.52
C PHE A 67 2.83 5.40 -13.80
N ILE A 68 2.99 6.28 -12.80
CA ILE A 68 4.24 6.45 -12.04
C ILE A 68 4.68 5.19 -11.30
N GLU A 69 3.74 4.31 -10.97
CA GLU A 69 4.01 3.00 -10.39
C GLU A 69 4.67 2.01 -11.36
N GLY A 70 4.58 2.27 -12.68
CA GLY A 70 5.10 1.39 -13.72
C GLY A 70 4.44 0.01 -13.79
N GLY A 71 3.33 -0.19 -13.11
CA GLY A 71 2.56 -1.43 -13.09
C GLY A 71 1.31 -1.32 -12.23
N ARG A 72 0.47 -2.36 -12.25
CA ARG A 72 -0.74 -2.43 -11.44
C ARG A 72 -0.42 -2.92 -10.03
N SER A 73 -0.95 -2.26 -9.00
CA SER A 73 -0.93 -2.78 -7.64
C SER A 73 -1.81 -4.04 -7.55
N ARG A 74 -1.26 -5.11 -6.98
CA ARG A 74 -2.03 -6.34 -6.69
C ARG A 74 -2.56 -6.35 -5.27
N THR A 75 -2.00 -5.50 -4.43
CA THR A 75 -2.34 -5.44 -3.01
C THR A 75 -3.32 -4.32 -2.66
N GLY A 76 -3.67 -3.45 -3.62
CA GLY A 76 -4.49 -2.27 -3.37
C GLY A 76 -3.70 -1.06 -2.81
N LYS A 77 -2.47 -1.27 -2.33
CA LYS A 77 -1.57 -0.18 -1.90
C LYS A 77 -0.92 0.50 -3.08
N MET A 78 -0.59 1.78 -2.95
CA MET A 78 0.28 2.48 -3.89
C MET A 78 1.66 1.82 -3.92
N ILE A 79 2.20 1.58 -5.11
CA ILE A 79 3.54 1.03 -5.31
C ILE A 79 4.55 2.19 -5.32
N LEU A 80 5.76 1.93 -4.81
CA LEU A 80 6.86 2.90 -4.87
C LEU A 80 7.15 3.34 -6.32
N PRO A 81 7.48 4.62 -6.55
CA PRO A 81 7.56 5.21 -7.88
C PRO A 81 8.66 4.59 -8.74
N LYS A 82 8.40 4.46 -10.04
CA LYS A 82 9.38 4.11 -11.06
C LYS A 82 9.92 5.38 -11.70
N MET A 83 11.23 5.56 -11.61
CA MET A 83 11.90 6.80 -12.01
C MET A 83 12.10 6.96 -13.52
N GLY A 84 12.04 5.87 -14.31
CA GLY A 84 12.52 5.86 -15.69
C GLY A 84 11.93 6.96 -16.58
N LEU A 85 10.61 6.99 -16.77
CA LEU A 85 9.95 8.01 -17.60
C LEU A 85 9.98 9.39 -16.95
N LEU A 86 9.76 9.44 -15.62
CA LEU A 86 9.80 10.70 -14.86
C LEU A 86 11.18 11.38 -15.00
N ALA A 87 12.27 10.64 -14.93
CA ALA A 87 13.62 11.18 -15.11
C ALA A 87 13.80 11.82 -16.51
N ILE A 88 13.27 11.19 -17.56
CA ILE A 88 13.32 11.75 -18.92
C ILE A 88 12.53 13.07 -18.99
N LEU A 89 11.36 13.13 -18.35
CA LEU A 89 10.54 14.35 -18.31
C LEU A 89 11.22 15.47 -17.52
N ILE A 90 11.87 15.15 -16.39
CA ILE A 90 12.65 16.15 -15.63
C ILE A 90 13.83 16.66 -16.47
N GLN A 91 14.55 15.76 -17.16
CA GLN A 91 15.65 16.13 -18.04
C GLN A 91 15.18 17.01 -19.21
N ALA A 92 13.97 16.83 -19.72
CA ALA A 92 13.43 17.68 -20.79
C ALA A 92 13.36 19.15 -20.36
N VAL A 93 12.98 19.44 -19.12
CA VAL A 93 12.99 20.82 -18.57
C VAL A 93 14.42 21.28 -18.27
N GLU A 94 15.27 20.42 -17.68
CA GLU A 94 16.68 20.78 -17.40
C GLU A 94 17.48 21.11 -18.66
N GLU A 95 17.20 20.45 -19.77
CA GLU A 95 17.86 20.61 -21.07
C GLU A 95 17.18 21.69 -21.97
N GLY A 96 16.08 22.31 -21.50
CA GLY A 96 15.43 23.42 -22.21
C GLY A 96 14.49 23.01 -23.35
N PHE A 97 14.01 21.76 -23.40
CA PHE A 97 12.99 21.34 -24.37
C PHE A 97 11.63 22.01 -24.10
N CYS A 98 11.38 22.44 -22.87
CA CYS A 98 10.24 23.25 -22.46
C CYS A 98 10.59 24.05 -21.19
N GLU A 99 9.84 25.14 -20.94
CA GLU A 99 10.06 26.00 -19.77
C GLU A 99 9.59 25.35 -18.46
N ASP A 100 8.44 24.69 -18.47
CA ASP A 100 7.87 23.98 -17.33
C ASP A 100 7.06 22.77 -17.80
N LEU A 101 6.92 21.80 -16.90
CA LEU A 101 5.98 20.68 -17.00
C LEU A 101 5.07 20.66 -15.78
N VAL A 102 3.78 20.77 -16.03
CA VAL A 102 2.76 20.70 -14.98
C VAL A 102 2.24 19.27 -14.89
N PHE A 103 2.48 18.62 -13.76
CA PHE A 103 1.98 17.29 -13.46
C PHE A 103 0.63 17.40 -12.75
N VAL A 104 -0.37 16.67 -13.25
CA VAL A 104 -1.70 16.57 -12.62
C VAL A 104 -1.84 15.18 -12.01
N PRO A 105 -1.53 15.00 -10.71
CA PRO A 105 -1.68 13.71 -10.06
C PRO A 105 -3.16 13.29 -10.07
N THR A 106 -3.42 12.08 -10.56
CA THR A 106 -4.80 11.59 -10.75
C THR A 106 -4.98 10.27 -10.01
N SER A 107 -5.94 10.23 -9.10
CA SER A 107 -6.36 9.01 -8.41
C SER A 107 -7.56 8.38 -9.09
N ILE A 108 -7.53 7.07 -9.30
CA ILE A 108 -8.62 6.28 -9.85
C ILE A 108 -8.99 5.19 -8.84
N CYS A 109 -10.17 5.31 -8.24
CA CYS A 109 -10.69 4.35 -7.28
C CYS A 109 -11.89 3.61 -7.87
N TYR A 110 -12.05 2.34 -7.51
CA TYR A 110 -13.13 1.47 -7.95
C TYR A 110 -13.92 0.95 -6.75
N ASP A 111 -15.22 0.80 -6.87
CA ASP A 111 -15.99 0.04 -5.87
C ASP A 111 -15.52 -1.41 -5.88
N ARG A 112 -15.38 -2.02 -7.07
CA ARG A 112 -14.87 -3.38 -7.26
C ARG A 112 -13.96 -3.47 -8.47
N ILE A 113 -12.94 -4.33 -8.38
CA ILE A 113 -12.02 -4.59 -9.50
C ILE A 113 -12.37 -5.90 -10.22
N PRO A 114 -12.27 -5.93 -11.56
CA PRO A 114 -12.52 -7.14 -12.33
C PRO A 114 -11.46 -8.23 -12.13
N GLU A 115 -10.25 -7.86 -11.72
CA GLU A 115 -9.07 -8.71 -11.64
C GLU A 115 -8.87 -9.41 -10.29
N GLU A 116 -9.83 -9.36 -9.35
CA GLU A 116 -9.74 -9.93 -8.00
C GLU A 116 -9.08 -11.32 -7.95
N GLU A 117 -9.63 -12.27 -8.70
CA GLU A 117 -9.15 -13.65 -8.71
C GLU A 117 -7.70 -13.78 -9.25
N SER A 118 -7.36 -12.97 -10.26
CA SER A 118 -6.02 -12.99 -10.85
C SER A 118 -4.98 -12.44 -9.88
N TYR A 119 -5.30 -11.36 -9.15
CA TYR A 119 -4.41 -10.76 -8.18
C TYR A 119 -4.17 -11.69 -6.99
N MET A 120 -5.21 -12.35 -6.51
CA MET A 120 -5.08 -13.30 -5.40
C MET A 120 -4.17 -14.49 -5.76
N LYS A 121 -4.30 -15.04 -6.95
CA LYS A 121 -3.38 -16.10 -7.44
C LYS A 121 -1.92 -15.63 -7.49
N GLU A 122 -1.65 -14.41 -7.96
CA GLU A 122 -0.28 -13.87 -8.01
C GLU A 122 0.29 -13.64 -6.60
N ILE A 123 -0.50 -13.16 -5.65
CA ILE A 123 -0.08 -12.87 -4.25
C ILE A 123 0.26 -14.16 -3.50
N THR A 124 -0.50 -15.23 -3.71
CA THR A 124 -0.29 -16.53 -3.08
C THR A 124 0.82 -17.36 -3.73
N GLY A 125 1.53 -16.83 -4.71
CA GLY A 125 2.69 -17.47 -5.35
C GLY A 125 2.39 -18.15 -6.67
N GLY A 126 1.17 -18.03 -7.22
CA GLY A 126 0.80 -18.52 -8.54
C GLY A 126 1.57 -17.80 -9.67
N ALA A 127 1.64 -18.46 -10.83
CA ALA A 127 2.27 -17.89 -12.01
C ALA A 127 1.48 -16.69 -12.54
N LYS A 128 2.20 -15.67 -13.01
CA LYS A 128 1.60 -14.51 -13.66
C LYS A 128 0.94 -14.93 -14.97
N VAL A 129 -0.35 -14.66 -15.11
CA VAL A 129 -1.08 -14.94 -16.34
C VAL A 129 -0.69 -13.91 -17.40
N GLN A 130 -0.20 -14.38 -18.57
CA GLN A 130 0.10 -13.50 -19.70
C GLN A 130 -1.19 -13.01 -20.36
N GLU A 131 -1.25 -11.72 -20.65
CA GLU A 131 -2.36 -11.10 -21.38
C GLU A 131 -2.35 -11.61 -22.83
N ASN A 132 -3.41 -12.32 -23.23
CA ASN A 132 -3.57 -12.87 -24.57
C ASN A 132 -5.03 -12.75 -25.08
N ILE A 133 -5.24 -13.04 -26.35
CA ILE A 133 -6.54 -12.95 -27.04
C ILE A 133 -7.64 -13.79 -26.34
N GLY A 134 -7.30 -14.93 -25.73
CA GLY A 134 -8.26 -15.75 -24.98
C GLY A 134 -8.83 -15.04 -23.74
N GLN A 135 -8.10 -14.09 -23.15
CA GLN A 135 -8.62 -13.23 -22.07
C GLN A 135 -9.60 -12.18 -22.60
N LEU A 136 -9.39 -11.69 -23.83
CA LEU A 136 -10.33 -10.76 -24.47
C LEU A 136 -11.72 -11.40 -24.70
N MET A 137 -11.75 -12.66 -25.11
CA MET A 137 -13.02 -13.39 -25.25
C MET A 137 -13.72 -13.60 -23.89
N ARG A 138 -12.96 -13.78 -22.82
CA ARG A 138 -13.49 -13.79 -21.44
C ARG A 138 -13.96 -12.41 -20.98
N ALA A 139 -13.38 -11.32 -21.50
CA ALA A 139 -13.79 -9.94 -21.21
C ALA A 139 -15.28 -9.70 -21.49
N ARG A 140 -15.89 -10.43 -22.46
CA ARG A 140 -17.33 -10.37 -22.71
C ARG A 140 -18.16 -10.81 -21.49
N ARG A 141 -17.65 -11.71 -20.64
CA ARG A 141 -18.28 -12.09 -19.36
C ARG A 141 -18.15 -10.98 -18.32
N PHE A 142 -17.02 -10.26 -18.33
CA PHE A 142 -16.80 -9.13 -17.42
C PHE A 142 -17.75 -7.97 -17.73
N LEU A 143 -18.03 -7.68 -19.01
CA LEU A 143 -18.96 -6.63 -19.41
C LEU A 143 -20.41 -6.89 -18.94
N LYS A 144 -20.78 -8.12 -18.58
CA LYS A 144 -22.10 -8.47 -18.04
C LYS A 144 -22.20 -8.31 -16.52
N LYS A 145 -21.07 -8.25 -15.79
CA LYS A 145 -21.07 -8.04 -14.34
C LYS A 145 -21.08 -6.53 -14.03
N ARG A 146 -21.82 -6.15 -13.03
CA ARG A 146 -21.78 -4.77 -12.49
C ARG A 146 -20.64 -4.67 -11.48
N TYR A 147 -19.66 -3.83 -11.75
CA TYR A 147 -18.48 -3.60 -10.88
C TYR A 147 -18.62 -2.33 -10.03
N GLY A 148 -19.81 -1.72 -9.99
CA GLY A 148 -20.05 -0.49 -9.26
C GLY A 148 -19.54 0.74 -10.02
N ARG A 149 -19.04 1.71 -9.28
CA ARG A 149 -18.62 3.02 -9.79
C ARG A 149 -17.12 3.11 -9.92
N VAL A 150 -16.68 3.99 -10.82
CA VAL A 150 -15.29 4.42 -10.94
C VAL A 150 -15.22 5.88 -10.53
N TYR A 151 -14.33 6.20 -9.64
CA TYR A 151 -14.10 7.55 -9.14
C TYR A 151 -12.76 8.05 -9.65
N VAL A 152 -12.75 9.17 -10.35
CA VAL A 152 -11.55 9.82 -10.83
C VAL A 152 -11.41 11.16 -10.12
N GLN A 153 -10.28 11.36 -9.46
CA GLN A 153 -9.98 12.58 -8.72
C GLN A 153 -8.68 13.19 -9.24
N PHE A 154 -8.72 14.45 -9.57
CA PHE A 154 -7.54 15.24 -9.92
C PHE A 154 -7.07 15.98 -8.67
N ALA A 155 -5.78 15.84 -8.34
CA ALA A 155 -5.15 16.61 -7.27
C ALA A 155 -4.67 17.97 -7.79
N GLU A 156 -4.18 18.80 -6.88
CA GLU A 156 -3.53 20.07 -7.21
C GLU A 156 -2.38 19.84 -8.19
N PRO A 157 -2.31 20.62 -9.29
CA PRO A 157 -1.23 20.52 -10.24
C PRO A 157 0.13 20.86 -9.62
N LEU A 158 1.16 20.10 -10.00
CA LEU A 158 2.53 20.26 -9.53
C LEU A 158 3.41 20.78 -10.67
N SER A 159 3.91 22.03 -10.55
CA SER A 159 4.92 22.58 -11.45
C SER A 159 6.28 21.97 -11.16
N LEU A 160 6.92 21.41 -12.18
CA LEU A 160 8.27 20.87 -12.08
C LEU A 160 9.29 21.99 -11.89
N GLN A 161 9.14 23.12 -12.58
CA GLN A 161 10.05 24.25 -12.45
C GLN A 161 10.08 24.77 -11.00
N ARG A 162 8.93 24.97 -10.36
CA ARG A 162 8.86 25.36 -8.94
C ARG A 162 9.53 24.34 -8.02
N HIS A 163 9.48 23.05 -8.37
CA HIS A 163 10.19 22.02 -7.62
C HIS A 163 11.71 22.15 -7.83
N LEU A 164 12.18 22.33 -9.05
CA LEU A 164 13.60 22.49 -9.37
C LEU A 164 14.20 23.73 -8.69
N GLU A 165 13.45 24.82 -8.63
CA GLU A 165 13.87 26.06 -7.95
C GLU A 165 14.21 25.86 -6.46
N ARG A 166 13.55 24.94 -5.76
CA ARG A 166 13.85 24.61 -4.34
C ARG A 166 15.25 24.04 -4.16
N TYR A 167 15.83 23.43 -5.21
CA TYR A 167 17.18 22.83 -5.19
C TYR A 167 18.23 23.71 -5.86
N ARG A 168 17.84 24.81 -6.50
CA ARG A 168 18.74 25.80 -7.10
C ARG A 168 19.24 26.79 -6.05
N VAL A 169 19.94 26.30 -5.01
CA VAL A 169 20.63 27.15 -4.05
C VAL A 169 22.01 27.47 -4.59
N GLY A 170 22.14 28.62 -5.30
CA GLY A 170 23.38 29.09 -5.91
C GLY A 170 23.69 28.48 -7.28
N ALA A 171 24.63 29.06 -8.02
CA ALA A 171 25.01 28.68 -9.39
C ALA A 171 25.78 27.35 -9.50
N LYS A 172 25.79 26.49 -8.48
CA LYS A 172 26.50 25.21 -8.48
C LYS A 172 25.61 24.11 -9.07
N ALA A 173 26.11 23.41 -10.09
CA ALA A 173 25.48 22.21 -10.60
C ALA A 173 25.36 21.12 -9.51
N LEU A 174 24.17 20.54 -9.36
CA LEU A 174 23.94 19.44 -8.42
C LEU A 174 24.82 18.24 -8.76
N ARG A 175 25.43 17.64 -7.73
CA ARG A 175 26.15 16.37 -7.87
C ARG A 175 25.17 15.24 -8.27
N PRO A 176 25.63 14.16 -8.94
CA PRO A 176 24.74 13.08 -9.39
C PRO A 176 23.83 12.49 -8.29
N LYS A 177 24.35 12.34 -7.07
CA LYS A 177 23.58 11.85 -5.91
C LYS A 177 22.48 12.82 -5.49
N GLU A 178 22.76 14.13 -5.49
CA GLU A 178 21.80 15.18 -5.14
C GLU A 178 20.70 15.31 -6.20
N ARG A 179 21.09 15.22 -7.49
CA ARG A 179 20.12 15.16 -8.61
C ARG A 179 19.19 13.96 -8.49
N HIS A 180 19.72 12.78 -8.18
CA HIS A 180 18.92 11.58 -7.96
C HIS A 180 17.97 11.71 -6.77
N ALA A 181 18.41 12.36 -5.69
CA ALA A 181 17.57 12.65 -4.52
C ALA A 181 16.43 13.61 -4.89
N MET A 182 16.72 14.68 -5.65
CA MET A 182 15.72 15.63 -6.14
C MET A 182 14.65 14.96 -7.02
N TYR A 183 15.06 14.12 -7.98
CA TYR A 183 14.13 13.37 -8.83
C TYR A 183 13.22 12.45 -8.00
N ARG A 184 13.81 11.76 -7.02
CA ARG A 184 13.07 10.89 -6.11
C ARG A 184 12.08 11.67 -5.25
N ASP A 185 12.48 12.82 -4.72
CA ASP A 185 11.60 13.68 -3.94
C ASP A 185 10.39 14.12 -4.76
N PHE A 186 10.59 14.56 -6.00
CA PHE A 186 9.48 14.91 -6.88
C PHE A 186 8.53 13.73 -7.16
N ALA A 187 9.08 12.55 -7.37
CA ALA A 187 8.29 11.33 -7.55
C ALA A 187 7.42 11.01 -6.32
N TYR A 188 7.98 11.16 -5.11
CA TYR A 188 7.24 10.96 -3.87
C TYR A 188 6.15 12.02 -3.67
N ARG A 189 6.40 13.28 -4.05
CA ARG A 189 5.37 14.34 -4.02
C ARG A 189 4.20 14.01 -4.95
N ILE A 190 4.47 13.54 -6.17
CA ILE A 190 3.41 13.10 -7.11
C ILE A 190 2.59 11.97 -6.49
N ILE A 191 3.23 10.90 -5.98
CA ILE A 191 2.52 9.76 -5.40
C ILE A 191 1.74 10.16 -4.14
N ASN A 192 2.29 10.98 -3.26
CA ASN A 192 1.59 11.49 -2.10
C ASN A 192 0.36 12.31 -2.50
N SER A 193 0.47 13.11 -3.55
CA SER A 193 -0.69 13.87 -4.08
C SER A 193 -1.78 12.93 -4.62
N ILE A 194 -1.40 11.82 -5.27
CA ILE A 194 -2.35 10.78 -5.71
C ILE A 194 -3.02 10.12 -4.49
N ASN A 195 -2.26 9.75 -3.46
CA ASN A 195 -2.79 9.19 -2.22
C ASN A 195 -3.78 10.14 -1.54
N LYS A 196 -3.40 11.41 -1.35
CA LYS A 196 -4.26 12.44 -0.74
C LYS A 196 -5.52 12.72 -1.56
N ALA A 197 -5.47 12.55 -2.90
CA ALA A 197 -6.61 12.71 -3.78
C ALA A 197 -7.53 11.48 -3.81
N SER A 198 -7.11 10.34 -3.28
CA SER A 198 -7.96 9.16 -3.23
C SER A 198 -9.16 9.38 -2.30
N LEU A 199 -10.16 8.52 -2.41
CA LEU A 199 -11.38 8.65 -1.59
C LEU A 199 -11.74 7.32 -0.94
N VAL A 200 -12.49 7.42 0.16
CA VAL A 200 -13.01 6.26 0.89
C VAL A 200 -14.24 5.74 0.17
N THR A 201 -14.17 4.49 -0.28
CA THR A 201 -15.32 3.77 -0.84
C THR A 201 -16.00 2.91 0.23
N PRO A 202 -17.29 2.56 0.05
CA PRO A 202 -17.99 1.67 0.98
C PRO A 202 -17.29 0.33 1.19
N HIS A 203 -16.80 -0.28 0.10
CA HIS A 203 -16.09 -1.55 0.15
C HIS A 203 -14.76 -1.45 0.92
N ALA A 204 -14.03 -0.35 0.77
CA ALA A 204 -12.78 -0.13 1.50
C ALA A 204 -13.02 0.04 3.00
N LEU A 205 -14.07 0.78 3.37
CA LEU A 205 -14.46 0.98 4.77
C LEU A 205 -14.94 -0.31 5.43
N ALA A 206 -15.86 -1.05 4.76
CA ALA A 206 -16.38 -2.32 5.25
C ALA A 206 -15.27 -3.37 5.40
N ALA A 207 -14.38 -3.48 4.41
CA ALA A 207 -13.25 -4.40 4.46
C ALA A 207 -12.27 -4.04 5.59
N SER A 208 -12.03 -2.75 5.85
CA SER A 208 -11.19 -2.29 6.96
C SER A 208 -11.80 -2.69 8.31
N ALA A 209 -13.12 -2.53 8.47
CA ALA A 209 -13.82 -2.91 9.69
C ALA A 209 -13.82 -4.43 9.92
N LEU A 210 -14.12 -5.21 8.88
CA LEU A 210 -14.09 -6.68 8.94
C LEU A 210 -12.70 -7.22 9.30
N LEU A 211 -11.64 -6.67 8.70
CA LEU A 211 -10.26 -7.12 8.90
C LEU A 211 -9.61 -6.52 10.16
N ALA A 212 -10.20 -5.56 10.83
CA ALA A 212 -9.71 -5.08 12.12
C ALA A 212 -9.78 -6.18 13.21
N SER A 213 -10.79 -7.07 13.13
CA SER A 213 -10.90 -8.23 14.01
C SER A 213 -10.11 -9.44 13.51
N SER A 214 -9.52 -10.24 14.43
CA SER A 214 -8.91 -11.53 14.11
C SER A 214 -9.94 -12.66 14.01
N ARG A 215 -11.15 -12.45 14.53
CA ARG A 215 -12.19 -13.47 14.56
C ARG A 215 -12.64 -13.86 13.16
N HIS A 216 -13.01 -15.15 13.00
CA HIS A 216 -13.59 -15.64 11.75
C HIS A 216 -15.03 -15.19 11.54
N GLY A 217 -15.75 -14.89 12.61
CA GLY A 217 -17.11 -14.35 12.63
C GLY A 217 -17.17 -13.01 13.36
N VAL A 218 -17.88 -12.04 12.77
CA VAL A 218 -18.06 -10.68 13.32
C VAL A 218 -19.54 -10.32 13.19
N SER A 219 -20.18 -9.84 14.27
CA SER A 219 -21.57 -9.43 14.20
C SER A 219 -21.77 -8.15 13.40
N MET A 220 -22.98 -7.93 12.88
CA MET A 220 -23.33 -6.70 12.19
C MET A 220 -23.03 -5.47 13.08
N ALA A 221 -23.38 -5.51 14.34
CA ALA A 221 -23.13 -4.43 15.30
C ALA A 221 -21.64 -4.13 15.47
N GLU A 222 -20.80 -5.16 15.62
CA GLU A 222 -19.35 -4.99 15.71
C GLU A 222 -18.73 -4.37 14.44
N VAL A 223 -19.22 -4.77 13.26
CA VAL A 223 -18.76 -4.18 11.98
C VAL A 223 -19.20 -2.72 11.88
N GLN A 224 -20.43 -2.41 12.26
CA GLN A 224 -20.97 -1.04 12.26
C GLN A 224 -20.19 -0.14 13.21
N GLU A 225 -19.94 -0.59 14.43
CA GLU A 225 -19.16 0.14 15.44
C GLU A 225 -17.73 0.41 14.93
N THR A 226 -17.03 -0.61 14.43
CA THR A 226 -15.65 -0.48 13.94
C THR A 226 -15.59 0.44 12.71
N ALA A 227 -16.51 0.26 11.77
CA ALA A 227 -16.60 1.12 10.59
C ALA A 227 -16.91 2.58 10.98
N LYS A 228 -17.72 2.79 12.03
CA LYS A 228 -18.04 4.13 12.55
C LYS A 228 -16.81 4.80 13.17
N ILE A 229 -15.98 4.07 13.91
CA ILE A 229 -14.70 4.57 14.44
C ILE A 229 -13.83 5.08 13.29
N PHE A 230 -13.63 4.29 12.23
CA PHE A 230 -12.84 4.69 11.08
C PHE A 230 -13.46 5.86 10.31
N TYR A 231 -14.76 5.84 10.08
CA TYR A 231 -15.47 6.91 9.41
C TYR A 231 -15.34 8.24 10.16
N ASP A 232 -15.52 8.23 11.46
CA ASP A 232 -15.44 9.41 12.31
C ASP A 232 -14.02 10.00 12.35
N TYR A 233 -13.00 9.13 12.46
CA TYR A 233 -11.61 9.55 12.39
C TYR A 233 -11.30 10.19 11.02
N LEU A 234 -11.61 9.49 9.93
CA LEU A 234 -11.34 9.96 8.57
C LEU A 234 -12.10 11.25 8.23
N SER A 235 -13.34 11.39 8.74
CA SER A 235 -14.12 12.61 8.59
C SER A 235 -13.47 13.80 9.31
N HIS A 236 -12.98 13.57 10.52
CA HIS A 236 -12.27 14.60 11.29
C HIS A 236 -10.98 15.05 10.58
N CYS A 237 -10.25 14.10 9.96
CA CYS A 237 -9.07 14.38 9.15
C CYS A 237 -9.38 15.02 7.78
N GLY A 238 -10.65 15.30 7.46
CA GLY A 238 -11.03 15.92 6.19
C GLY A 238 -10.87 15.05 4.96
N VAL A 239 -10.78 13.71 5.14
CA VAL A 239 -10.65 12.76 4.03
C VAL A 239 -11.94 12.73 3.21
N ARG A 240 -11.79 12.63 1.89
CA ARG A 240 -12.93 12.60 0.97
C ARG A 240 -13.60 11.22 0.95
N PHE A 241 -14.94 11.22 1.00
CA PHE A 241 -15.75 10.02 0.87
C PHE A 241 -16.45 9.94 -0.48
N SER A 242 -16.74 8.74 -0.95
CA SER A 242 -17.61 8.54 -2.10
C SER A 242 -19.02 9.11 -1.82
N LYS A 243 -19.69 9.58 -2.86
CA LYS A 243 -21.04 10.14 -2.72
C LYS A 243 -22.05 9.15 -2.10
N THR A 244 -21.79 7.85 -2.24
CA THR A 244 -22.63 6.78 -1.67
C THR A 244 -22.58 6.74 -0.15
N LEU A 245 -21.44 7.08 0.47
CA LEU A 245 -21.28 7.10 1.93
C LEU A 245 -21.97 8.31 2.63
N ARG A 246 -22.68 9.16 1.90
CA ARG A 246 -23.49 10.23 2.52
C ARG A 246 -24.62 9.69 3.41
N SER A 247 -25.17 8.51 3.08
CA SER A 247 -26.13 7.77 3.92
C SER A 247 -25.38 6.57 4.52
N TYR A 248 -24.57 6.83 5.53
CA TYR A 248 -23.57 5.91 6.08
C TYR A 248 -24.15 4.54 6.45
N ASP A 249 -25.15 4.48 7.36
CA ASP A 249 -25.66 3.21 7.91
C ASP A 249 -26.22 2.31 6.80
N LYS A 250 -27.15 2.84 6.01
CA LYS A 250 -27.73 2.11 4.87
C LYS A 250 -26.70 1.67 3.85
N CYS A 251 -25.71 2.52 3.56
CA CYS A 251 -24.65 2.20 2.61
C CYS A 251 -23.75 1.08 3.10
N LEU A 252 -23.45 1.04 4.40
CA LEU A 252 -22.64 -0.02 4.99
C LEU A 252 -23.36 -1.39 4.93
N GLU A 253 -24.63 -1.44 5.29
CA GLU A 253 -25.46 -2.64 5.18
C GLU A 253 -25.56 -3.15 3.74
N GLU A 254 -25.90 -2.27 2.80
CA GLU A 254 -25.95 -2.61 1.37
C GLU A 254 -24.60 -3.15 0.86
N THR A 255 -23.49 -2.62 1.39
CA THR A 255 -22.15 -3.07 1.04
C THR A 255 -21.85 -4.46 1.59
N LEU A 256 -22.21 -4.75 2.83
CA LEU A 256 -22.04 -6.07 3.45
C LEU A 256 -22.85 -7.13 2.69
N TRP A 257 -24.09 -6.82 2.31
CA TRP A 257 -24.90 -7.70 1.47
C TRP A 257 -24.34 -7.88 0.06
N ASP A 258 -23.70 -6.85 -0.51
CA ASP A 258 -22.99 -7.00 -1.80
C ASP A 258 -21.76 -7.90 -1.66
N LEU A 259 -20.99 -7.78 -0.57
CA LEU A 259 -19.87 -8.67 -0.26
C LEU A 259 -20.32 -10.13 -0.09
N GLU A 260 -21.44 -10.37 0.61
CA GLU A 260 -22.05 -11.69 0.76
C GLU A 260 -22.51 -12.27 -0.59
N ARG A 261 -23.29 -11.51 -1.36
CA ARG A 261 -23.76 -11.90 -2.71
C ARG A 261 -22.60 -12.30 -3.63
N ASN A 262 -21.47 -11.63 -3.49
CA ASN A 262 -20.26 -11.92 -4.25
C ASN A 262 -19.36 -12.96 -3.59
N LYS A 263 -19.82 -13.60 -2.49
CA LYS A 263 -19.11 -14.67 -1.77
C LYS A 263 -17.73 -14.22 -1.23
N LEU A 264 -17.59 -12.96 -0.87
CA LEU A 264 -16.40 -12.42 -0.20
C LEU A 264 -16.51 -12.56 1.32
N VAL A 265 -17.73 -12.54 1.82
CA VAL A 265 -18.10 -12.92 3.20
C VAL A 265 -19.22 -13.94 3.14
N GLY A 266 -19.31 -14.82 4.14
CA GLY A 266 -20.46 -15.66 4.40
C GLY A 266 -21.34 -15.04 5.46
N LYS A 267 -22.56 -15.55 5.59
CA LYS A 267 -23.46 -15.23 6.69
C LYS A 267 -23.73 -16.51 7.47
N LEU A 268 -23.57 -16.49 8.79
CA LEU A 268 -23.94 -17.62 9.62
C LEU A 268 -25.46 -17.71 9.58
N LYS A 269 -25.99 -18.88 9.21
CA LYS A 269 -27.39 -19.21 9.30
C LYS A 269 -27.56 -20.03 10.57
N ASP A 270 -28.35 -19.52 11.48
CA ASP A 270 -28.83 -20.30 12.60
C ASP A 270 -30.06 -21.10 12.15
N GLU A 271 -29.99 -22.44 12.24
CA GLU A 271 -31.11 -23.30 11.89
C GLU A 271 -32.25 -23.19 12.92
N ASN A 272 -31.97 -22.69 14.11
CA ASN A 272 -32.95 -22.59 15.22
C ASN A 272 -33.44 -21.15 15.49
N ASP A 273 -32.95 -20.15 14.69
CA ASP A 273 -33.28 -18.70 14.88
C ASP A 273 -32.92 -18.14 16.28
N ASP A 274 -31.94 -18.80 16.97
CA ASP A 274 -31.51 -18.40 18.32
C ASP A 274 -30.48 -17.24 18.31
N LEU A 275 -29.92 -16.88 17.16
CA LEU A 275 -29.02 -15.75 17.02
C LEU A 275 -29.81 -14.45 16.86
N GLU A 276 -29.77 -13.60 17.88
CA GLU A 276 -30.39 -12.27 17.87
C GLU A 276 -29.76 -11.32 16.84
N GLU A 277 -28.55 -11.61 16.35
CA GLU A 277 -27.79 -10.74 15.44
C GLU A 277 -27.24 -11.48 14.23
N GLU A 278 -27.16 -10.78 13.11
CA GLU A 278 -26.49 -11.28 11.90
C GLU A 278 -24.97 -11.34 12.10
N VAL A 279 -24.36 -12.52 11.88
CA VAL A 279 -22.92 -12.74 11.96
C VAL A 279 -22.36 -13.00 10.58
N PHE A 280 -21.40 -12.17 10.18
CA PHE A 280 -20.62 -12.33 8.94
C PHE A 280 -19.40 -13.18 9.20
N THR A 281 -19.17 -14.18 8.35
CA THR A 281 -18.01 -15.06 8.41
C THR A 281 -17.03 -14.76 7.29
N MET A 282 -15.75 -14.90 7.55
CA MET A 282 -14.69 -14.66 6.58
C MET A 282 -13.84 -15.93 6.40
N GLU A 283 -13.93 -16.55 5.24
CA GLU A 283 -13.02 -17.63 4.87
C GLU A 283 -11.61 -17.08 4.67
N ASP A 284 -10.58 -17.84 5.09
CA ASP A 284 -9.17 -17.47 4.93
C ASP A 284 -8.81 -17.12 3.48
N SER A 285 -9.37 -17.86 2.54
CA SER A 285 -9.16 -17.65 1.10
C SER A 285 -9.67 -16.28 0.61
N LYS A 286 -10.63 -15.66 1.30
CA LYS A 286 -11.27 -14.40 0.94
C LYS A 286 -10.66 -13.19 1.64
N ARG A 287 -10.01 -13.40 2.79
CA ARG A 287 -9.37 -12.33 3.56
C ARG A 287 -8.36 -11.53 2.72
N LEU A 288 -7.58 -12.17 1.85
CA LEU A 288 -6.66 -11.49 0.93
C LEU A 288 -7.38 -10.56 -0.07
N THR A 289 -8.60 -10.90 -0.49
CA THR A 289 -9.40 -10.04 -1.37
C THR A 289 -9.92 -8.83 -0.60
N LEU A 290 -10.39 -9.03 0.64
CA LEU A 290 -10.78 -7.93 1.52
C LEU A 290 -9.59 -7.03 1.86
N GLU A 291 -8.39 -7.62 2.05
CA GLU A 291 -7.13 -6.90 2.26
C GLU A 291 -6.84 -5.91 1.12
N TYR A 292 -7.13 -6.28 -0.14
CA TYR A 292 -6.99 -5.38 -1.27
C TYR A 292 -7.84 -4.11 -1.08
N TYR A 293 -9.10 -4.26 -0.67
CA TYR A 293 -10.00 -3.11 -0.48
C TYR A 293 -9.61 -2.28 0.74
N LYS A 294 -9.24 -2.90 1.87
CA LYS A 294 -8.68 -2.20 3.04
C LYS A 294 -7.47 -1.35 2.63
N ASN A 295 -6.60 -1.90 1.82
CA ASN A 295 -5.37 -1.26 1.39
C ASN A 295 -5.59 -0.02 0.49
N ASN A 296 -6.74 0.12 -0.14
CA ASN A 296 -7.07 1.32 -0.91
C ASN A 296 -7.11 2.58 -0.04
N ILE A 297 -7.40 2.43 1.26
CA ILE A 297 -7.51 3.56 2.21
C ILE A 297 -6.54 3.46 3.39
N ILE A 298 -5.68 2.44 3.43
CA ILE A 298 -4.79 2.18 4.56
C ILE A 298 -3.88 3.38 4.86
N HIS A 299 -3.43 4.10 3.84
CA HIS A 299 -2.56 5.27 3.98
C HIS A 299 -3.20 6.40 4.81
N PHE A 300 -4.53 6.49 4.84
CA PHE A 300 -5.24 7.43 5.72
C PHE A 300 -5.32 6.93 7.17
N LEU A 301 -5.30 5.62 7.37
CA LEU A 301 -5.41 4.99 8.70
C LEU A 301 -4.03 4.82 9.38
N LEU A 302 -2.92 4.82 8.62
CA LEU A 302 -1.58 4.55 9.13
C LEU A 302 -1.18 5.41 10.34
N PRO A 303 -1.37 6.75 10.35
CA PRO A 303 -0.96 7.55 11.49
C PRO A 303 -1.66 7.13 12.78
N ALA A 304 -2.98 6.94 12.75
CA ALA A 304 -3.73 6.46 13.90
C ALA A 304 -3.36 5.03 14.28
N ALA A 305 -3.10 4.17 13.29
CA ALA A 305 -2.72 2.79 13.53
C ALA A 305 -1.33 2.67 14.20
N TYR A 306 -0.37 3.53 13.84
CA TYR A 306 0.95 3.58 14.49
C TYR A 306 0.85 4.10 15.92
N VAL A 307 0.14 5.21 16.14
CA VAL A 307 -0.10 5.76 17.48
C VAL A 307 -0.79 4.72 18.36
N SER A 308 -1.86 4.11 17.87
CA SER A 308 -2.61 3.08 18.60
C SER A 308 -1.77 1.85 18.93
N THR A 309 -0.93 1.39 17.98
CA THR A 309 0.00 0.28 18.21
C THR A 309 1.01 0.60 19.30
N SER A 310 1.56 1.82 19.33
CA SER A 310 2.46 2.26 20.39
C SER A 310 1.75 2.34 21.75
N ILE A 311 0.56 2.95 21.79
CA ILE A 311 -0.23 3.03 23.05
C ILE A 311 -0.48 1.63 23.64
N LEU A 312 -0.95 0.71 22.81
CA LEU A 312 -1.20 -0.67 23.26
C LEU A 312 0.07 -1.39 23.72
N ALA A 313 1.21 -1.13 23.06
CA ALA A 313 2.49 -1.74 23.43
C ALA A 313 3.11 -1.20 24.71
N GLN A 314 2.60 -0.10 25.28
CA GLN A 314 2.99 0.42 26.58
C GLN A 314 2.27 -0.29 27.75
N GLU A 315 1.26 -1.13 27.45
CA GLU A 315 0.53 -1.98 28.40
C GLU A 315 -0.01 -1.19 29.62
N SER A 316 -0.35 0.10 29.42
CA SER A 316 -0.86 0.99 30.47
C SER A 316 -1.90 1.95 29.89
N PHE A 317 -2.90 2.31 30.69
CA PHE A 317 -3.86 3.37 30.33
C PHE A 317 -3.19 4.74 30.26
N ARG A 318 -2.15 4.99 31.06
CA ARG A 318 -1.30 6.20 30.91
C ARG A 318 -0.16 5.87 30.00
N PHE A 319 0.14 6.78 29.06
CA PHE A 319 1.21 6.55 28.07
C PHE A 319 2.07 7.79 27.83
N SER A 320 3.31 7.53 27.45
CA SER A 320 4.33 8.52 27.16
C SER A 320 4.26 9.01 25.71
N LEU A 321 4.31 10.32 25.50
CA LEU A 321 4.45 10.93 24.17
C LEU A 321 5.80 10.58 23.55
N ALA A 322 6.87 10.63 24.32
CA ALA A 322 8.22 10.35 23.83
C ALA A 322 8.33 8.91 23.28
N GLN A 323 7.81 7.92 24.03
CA GLN A 323 7.78 6.53 23.59
C GLN A 323 6.88 6.36 22.35
N THR A 324 5.76 7.09 22.27
CA THR A 324 4.86 7.04 21.10
C THR A 324 5.55 7.58 19.85
N LEU A 325 6.34 8.63 19.97
CA LEU A 325 7.13 9.19 18.86
C LEU A 325 8.24 8.23 18.41
N GLU A 326 8.98 7.65 19.35
CA GLU A 326 10.02 6.65 19.04
C GLU A 326 9.46 5.44 18.30
N ASP A 327 8.33 4.90 18.78
CA ASP A 327 7.65 3.78 18.15
C ASP A 327 7.08 4.15 16.78
N TYR A 328 6.55 5.35 16.63
CA TYR A 328 6.05 5.86 15.34
C TYR A 328 7.16 5.90 14.30
N ASP A 329 8.32 6.47 14.65
CA ASP A 329 9.49 6.54 13.76
C ASP A 329 10.03 5.15 13.44
N PHE A 330 10.06 4.25 14.43
CA PHE A 330 10.42 2.86 14.19
C PHE A 330 9.51 2.22 13.16
N MET A 331 8.18 2.30 13.32
CA MET A 331 7.21 1.70 12.40
C MET A 331 7.25 2.33 11.01
N ASN A 332 7.42 3.65 10.93
CA ASN A 332 7.58 4.37 9.68
C ASN A 332 8.79 3.86 8.89
N ASN A 333 9.96 3.72 9.55
CA ASN A 333 11.14 3.14 8.92
C ASN A 333 10.99 1.63 8.66
N PHE A 334 10.32 0.88 9.54
CA PHE A 334 10.13 -0.56 9.43
C PHE A 334 9.30 -0.96 8.21
N PHE A 335 8.24 -0.20 7.91
CA PHE A 335 7.35 -0.43 6.79
C PHE A 335 7.62 0.43 5.55
N LYS A 336 8.82 1.00 5.43
CA LYS A 336 9.17 1.91 4.32
C LYS A 336 9.11 1.30 2.91
N PHE A 337 9.11 -0.02 2.81
CA PHE A 337 8.90 -0.73 1.56
C PHE A 337 7.45 -1.16 1.33
N GLU A 338 6.59 -0.99 2.35
CA GLU A 338 5.17 -1.29 2.28
C GLU A 338 4.33 -0.09 1.89
N PHE A 339 4.66 1.07 2.44
CA PHE A 339 3.84 2.27 2.31
C PHE A 339 4.64 3.43 1.74
N VAL A 340 3.92 4.31 1.05
CA VAL A 340 4.46 5.59 0.59
C VAL A 340 4.14 6.63 1.65
N TYR A 341 5.18 7.26 2.19
CA TYR A 341 5.06 8.32 3.19
C TYR A 341 5.26 9.70 2.59
N ASP A 342 4.71 10.70 3.25
CA ASP A 342 4.96 12.09 2.92
C ASP A 342 6.32 12.51 3.49
N ASN A 343 7.29 12.72 2.61
CA ASN A 343 8.66 13.11 3.00
C ASN A 343 8.73 14.51 3.65
N GLU A 344 7.69 15.36 3.45
CA GLU A 344 7.60 16.69 4.03
C GLU A 344 6.93 16.68 5.42
N ALA A 345 6.23 15.58 5.78
CA ALA A 345 5.55 15.45 7.07
C ALA A 345 6.51 15.00 8.17
N ARG A 346 6.50 15.71 9.30
CA ARG A 346 7.25 15.32 10.51
C ARG A 346 6.41 14.41 11.38
N SER A 347 7.03 13.41 11.97
CA SER A 347 6.34 12.43 12.84
C SER A 347 5.68 13.12 14.04
N GLU A 348 6.35 14.12 14.64
CA GLU A 348 5.80 14.87 15.77
C GLU A 348 4.45 15.51 15.42
N LYS A 349 4.37 16.13 14.24
CA LYS A 349 3.15 16.77 13.76
C LYS A 349 2.04 15.74 13.55
N LEU A 350 2.35 14.62 12.90
CA LEU A 350 1.38 13.56 12.62
C LEU A 350 0.86 12.92 13.92
N VAL A 351 1.74 12.63 14.87
CA VAL A 351 1.35 12.10 16.19
C VAL A 351 0.47 13.09 16.93
N GLN A 352 0.81 14.37 16.95
CA GLN A 352 0.01 15.41 17.59
C GLN A 352 -1.37 15.56 16.95
N GLU A 353 -1.49 15.52 15.61
CA GLU A 353 -2.76 15.57 14.89
C GLU A 353 -3.65 14.37 15.26
N VAL A 354 -3.06 13.16 15.36
CA VAL A 354 -3.80 11.96 15.79
C VAL A 354 -4.28 12.11 17.23
N LEU A 355 -3.39 12.49 18.16
CA LEU A 355 -3.74 12.65 19.57
C LEU A 355 -4.80 13.74 19.77
N SER A 356 -4.72 14.87 19.05
CA SER A 356 -5.74 15.91 19.08
C SER A 356 -7.09 15.39 18.59
N THR A 357 -7.09 14.52 17.56
CA THR A 357 -8.30 13.87 17.07
C THR A 357 -8.87 12.92 18.13
N PHE A 358 -8.01 12.16 18.79
CA PHE A 358 -8.41 11.21 19.85
C PHE A 358 -8.94 11.96 21.09
N GLU A 359 -8.34 13.09 21.47
CA GLU A 359 -8.84 13.98 22.54
C GLU A 359 -10.23 14.54 22.17
N ALA A 360 -10.39 15.08 20.96
CA ALA A 360 -11.67 15.64 20.49
C ALA A 360 -12.80 14.60 20.46
N ARG A 361 -12.47 13.32 20.35
CA ARG A 361 -13.43 12.19 20.36
C ARG A 361 -13.63 11.58 21.75
N GLY A 362 -12.91 12.05 22.77
CA GLY A 362 -12.95 11.48 24.12
C GLY A 362 -12.33 10.09 24.23
N TRP A 363 -11.49 9.68 23.28
CA TRP A 363 -10.74 8.43 23.31
C TRP A 363 -9.51 8.51 24.19
N VAL A 364 -8.96 9.70 24.33
CA VAL A 364 -7.80 10.03 25.15
C VAL A 364 -8.09 11.32 25.93
N HIS A 365 -7.59 11.41 27.15
CA HIS A 365 -7.60 12.63 27.95
C HIS A 365 -6.18 13.06 28.29
N ARG A 366 -5.95 14.36 28.30
CA ARG A 366 -4.70 14.92 28.80
C ARG A 366 -4.75 15.00 30.31
N VAL A 367 -3.67 14.52 30.96
CA VAL A 367 -3.49 14.55 32.41
C VAL A 367 -2.22 15.36 32.74
N GLY A 368 -2.17 15.97 33.90
CA GLY A 368 -1.07 16.85 34.30
C GLY A 368 0.25 16.15 34.73
N ASP A 369 0.58 15.03 34.09
CA ASP A 369 1.81 14.28 34.32
C ASP A 369 2.80 14.55 33.20
N GLU A 370 4.03 14.99 33.52
CA GLU A 370 5.04 15.36 32.49
C GLU A 370 5.56 14.15 31.72
N ASP A 371 5.71 12.98 32.36
CA ASP A 371 6.25 11.77 31.73
C ASP A 371 5.19 11.00 30.92
N GLN A 372 3.95 10.98 31.44
CA GLN A 372 2.82 10.27 30.87
C GLN A 372 1.59 11.19 30.76
N PRO A 373 1.62 12.17 29.86
CA PRO A 373 0.62 13.26 29.80
C PRO A 373 -0.75 12.83 29.27
N PHE A 374 -0.92 11.58 28.87
CA PHE A 374 -2.15 11.08 28.25
C PHE A 374 -2.72 9.88 28.99
N LEU A 375 -4.05 9.84 29.11
CA LEU A 375 -4.84 8.76 29.66
C LEU A 375 -5.77 8.19 28.58
N LEU A 376 -5.64 6.91 28.29
CA LEU A 376 -6.53 6.17 27.40
C LEU A 376 -7.85 5.87 28.12
N THR A 377 -8.99 6.16 27.46
CA THR A 377 -10.31 5.80 27.98
C THR A 377 -10.69 4.36 27.61
N HIS A 378 -11.76 3.81 28.17
CA HIS A 378 -12.26 2.48 27.77
C HIS A 378 -12.70 2.46 26.29
N SER A 379 -13.39 3.50 25.83
CA SER A 379 -13.73 3.63 24.40
C SER A 379 -12.48 3.84 23.54
N GLY A 380 -11.48 4.54 24.08
CA GLY A 380 -10.16 4.71 23.45
C GLY A 380 -9.40 3.39 23.33
N LEU A 381 -9.47 2.50 24.30
CA LEU A 381 -8.88 1.16 24.24
C LEU A 381 -9.49 0.35 23.08
N ARG A 382 -10.82 0.33 22.96
CA ARG A 382 -11.52 -0.32 21.84
C ARG A 382 -11.08 0.28 20.49
N THR A 383 -11.03 1.61 20.42
CA THR A 383 -10.57 2.34 19.24
C THR A 383 -9.13 2.00 18.86
N ALA A 384 -8.21 1.98 19.84
CA ALA A 384 -6.82 1.63 19.62
C ALA A 384 -6.67 0.18 19.11
N GLN A 385 -7.45 -0.75 19.63
CA GLN A 385 -7.48 -2.14 19.14
C GLN A 385 -7.95 -2.23 17.69
N CYS A 386 -8.98 -1.45 17.29
CA CYS A 386 -9.44 -1.41 15.90
C CYS A 386 -8.35 -0.89 14.96
N PHE A 387 -7.68 0.22 15.30
CA PHE A 387 -6.59 0.76 14.47
C PHE A 387 -5.37 -0.16 14.43
N HIS A 388 -4.97 -0.73 15.57
CA HIS A 388 -3.89 -1.73 15.61
C HIS A 388 -4.20 -2.95 14.72
N GLY A 389 -5.44 -3.43 14.74
CA GLY A 389 -5.89 -4.55 13.92
C GLY A 389 -5.65 -4.37 12.42
N VAL A 390 -5.63 -3.11 11.93
CA VAL A 390 -5.33 -2.77 10.53
C VAL A 390 -3.90 -3.15 10.12
N LEU A 391 -2.95 -3.16 11.09
CA LEU A 391 -1.52 -3.40 10.84
C LEU A 391 -1.04 -4.81 11.19
N ARG A 392 -1.80 -5.57 11.97
CA ARG A 392 -1.36 -6.84 12.53
C ARG A 392 -0.78 -7.79 11.48
N ASN A 393 -1.43 -7.92 10.32
CA ASN A 393 -0.95 -8.77 9.23
C ASN A 393 0.43 -8.37 8.70
N TYR A 394 0.79 -7.08 8.73
CA TYR A 394 2.12 -6.62 8.30
C TYR A 394 3.19 -7.02 9.32
N PHE A 395 2.94 -6.86 10.61
CA PHE A 395 3.86 -7.32 11.64
C PHE A 395 4.06 -8.84 11.59
N GLU A 396 2.98 -9.61 11.46
CA GLU A 396 3.05 -11.07 11.33
C GLU A 396 3.83 -11.50 10.09
N GLY A 397 3.64 -10.85 8.95
CA GLY A 397 4.37 -11.15 7.72
C GLY A 397 5.88 -10.87 7.85
N TYR A 398 6.26 -9.76 8.46
CA TYR A 398 7.68 -9.45 8.73
C TYR A 398 8.29 -10.40 9.76
N TRP A 399 7.52 -10.78 10.78
CA TRP A 399 7.91 -11.79 11.75
C TRP A 399 8.18 -13.15 11.09
N LEU A 400 7.32 -13.59 10.16
CA LEU A 400 7.50 -14.84 9.42
C LEU A 400 8.82 -14.86 8.63
N VAL A 401 9.17 -13.76 7.96
CA VAL A 401 10.46 -13.64 7.24
C VAL A 401 11.62 -13.73 8.21
N LEU A 402 11.54 -13.04 9.36
CA LEU A 402 12.56 -13.08 10.40
C LEU A 402 12.70 -14.49 11.00
N ARG A 403 11.60 -15.20 11.23
CA ARG A 403 11.61 -16.61 11.69
C ARG A 403 12.19 -17.57 10.64
N ALA A 404 11.99 -17.27 9.36
CA ALA A 404 12.56 -18.07 8.27
C ALA A 404 14.08 -17.86 8.11
N PHE A 405 14.65 -16.83 8.73
CA PHE A 405 16.09 -16.57 8.77
C PHE A 405 16.93 -17.80 9.16
N ARG A 406 16.41 -18.68 10.02
CA ARG A 406 17.03 -19.97 10.38
C ARG A 406 17.37 -20.87 9.19
N TYR A 407 16.69 -20.70 8.05
CA TYR A 407 17.03 -21.46 6.83
C TYR A 407 18.28 -20.88 6.17
N LEU A 408 18.44 -19.54 6.16
CA LEU A 408 19.61 -18.85 5.63
C LEU A 408 20.89 -19.14 6.43
N GLN A 409 20.76 -19.54 7.70
CA GLN A 409 21.88 -19.98 8.54
C GLN A 409 22.49 -21.30 8.08
N LYS A 410 21.70 -22.12 7.40
CA LYS A 410 22.15 -23.44 6.95
C LYS A 410 22.70 -23.40 5.53
N ASN A 411 22.02 -22.69 4.63
CA ASN A 411 22.38 -22.60 3.23
C ASN A 411 21.92 -21.26 2.64
N PRO A 412 22.64 -20.70 1.65
CA PRO A 412 22.15 -19.61 0.82
C PRO A 412 20.95 -20.06 -0.03
N TYR A 413 20.06 -19.12 -0.36
CA TYR A 413 18.89 -19.36 -1.22
C TYR A 413 18.74 -18.25 -2.25
N THR A 414 18.16 -18.60 -3.43
CA THR A 414 17.63 -17.59 -4.35
C THR A 414 16.42 -16.89 -3.70
N GLU A 415 16.09 -15.65 -4.13
CA GLU A 415 14.87 -14.96 -3.67
C GLU A 415 13.63 -15.85 -3.79
N LYS A 416 13.48 -16.50 -4.96
CA LYS A 416 12.34 -17.36 -5.25
C LYS A 416 12.22 -18.54 -4.30
N ASP A 417 13.32 -19.21 -4.01
CA ASP A 417 13.31 -20.41 -3.16
C ASP A 417 13.21 -20.06 -1.68
N PHE A 418 13.82 -18.95 -1.24
CA PHE A 418 13.63 -18.44 0.10
C PHE A 418 12.17 -18.06 0.35
N ILE A 419 11.55 -17.30 -0.54
CA ILE A 419 10.12 -16.92 -0.41
C ILE A 419 9.21 -18.16 -0.40
N LYS A 420 9.49 -19.20 -1.15
CA LYS A 420 8.75 -20.47 -1.05
C LYS A 420 8.86 -21.09 0.34
N LYS A 421 10.07 -21.04 0.97
CA LYS A 421 10.25 -21.52 2.35
C LYS A 421 9.44 -20.68 3.34
N VAL A 422 9.42 -19.35 3.18
CA VAL A 422 8.63 -18.45 4.04
C VAL A 422 7.13 -18.73 3.88
N LEU A 423 6.63 -18.92 2.66
CA LEU A 423 5.23 -19.28 2.40
C LEU A 423 4.85 -20.59 3.11
N SER A 424 5.70 -21.63 2.98
CA SER A 424 5.48 -22.91 3.65
C SER A 424 5.51 -22.78 5.19
N LEU A 425 6.43 -21.96 5.73
CA LEU A 425 6.48 -21.67 7.15
C LEU A 425 5.22 -20.93 7.62
N GLY A 426 4.75 -19.94 6.84
CA GLY A 426 3.53 -19.18 7.14
C GLY A 426 2.30 -20.07 7.22
N GLN A 427 2.12 -20.98 6.27
CA GLN A 427 1.01 -21.95 6.30
C GLN A 427 1.04 -22.86 7.54
N LYS A 428 2.24 -23.26 7.96
CA LYS A 428 2.40 -24.04 9.20
C LYS A 428 2.12 -23.21 10.44
N ALA A 429 2.61 -21.96 10.46
CA ALA A 429 2.40 -21.04 11.59
C ALA A 429 0.91 -20.70 11.76
N LEU A 430 0.16 -20.51 10.68
CA LEU A 430 -1.28 -20.31 10.71
C LEU A 430 -2.02 -21.51 11.30
N LYS A 431 -1.68 -22.74 10.86
CA LYS A 431 -2.27 -23.97 11.43
C LYS A 431 -1.95 -24.21 12.91
N LEU A 432 -0.85 -23.65 13.40
CA LEU A 432 -0.43 -23.71 14.80
C LEU A 432 -0.86 -22.48 15.60
N GLU A 433 -1.70 -21.61 15.02
CA GLU A 433 -2.19 -20.38 15.62
C GLU A 433 -1.09 -19.43 16.14
N LEU A 434 0.13 -19.57 15.57
CA LEU A 434 1.26 -18.65 15.81
C LEU A 434 1.13 -17.34 15.02
N VAL A 435 0.27 -17.35 14.02
CA VAL A 435 -0.13 -16.25 13.18
C VAL A 435 -1.65 -16.27 13.07
N GLU A 436 -2.29 -15.16 13.33
CA GLU A 436 -3.75 -15.06 13.36
C GLU A 436 -4.34 -14.61 12.03
N ARG A 437 -3.51 -13.99 11.18
CA ARG A 437 -3.95 -13.33 9.96
C ARG A 437 -3.53 -14.10 8.70
N PRO A 438 -4.43 -14.82 8.02
CA PRO A 438 -4.12 -15.47 6.74
C PRO A 438 -3.54 -14.52 5.71
N GLU A 439 -3.97 -13.26 5.70
CA GLU A 439 -3.49 -12.20 4.82
C GLU A 439 -2.02 -11.79 5.07
N SER A 440 -1.42 -12.20 6.18
CA SER A 440 0.02 -12.04 6.43
C SER A 440 0.87 -12.94 5.54
N ILE A 441 0.28 -14.01 4.96
CA ILE A 441 0.98 -14.98 4.13
C ILE A 441 0.94 -14.51 2.66
N SER A 442 1.71 -13.48 2.37
CA SER A 442 1.74 -12.83 1.07
C SER A 442 3.15 -12.76 0.50
N LYS A 443 3.33 -13.24 -0.75
CA LYS A 443 4.61 -13.16 -1.46
C LYS A 443 5.13 -11.71 -1.57
N ILE A 444 4.23 -10.74 -1.77
CA ILE A 444 4.60 -9.34 -1.92
C ILE A 444 5.09 -8.78 -0.59
N LEU A 445 4.37 -9.06 0.50
CA LEU A 445 4.74 -8.66 1.85
C LEU A 445 6.11 -9.25 2.24
N PHE A 446 6.34 -10.54 1.96
CA PHE A 446 7.60 -11.19 2.25
C PHE A 446 8.78 -10.61 1.45
N ASN A 447 8.57 -10.25 0.18
CA ASN A 447 9.59 -9.59 -0.63
C ASN A 447 9.96 -8.20 -0.08
N ASN A 448 8.99 -7.45 0.43
CA ASN A 448 9.24 -6.14 1.03
C ASN A 448 9.98 -6.28 2.38
N ALA A 449 9.57 -7.23 3.22
CA ALA A 449 10.28 -7.57 4.44
C ALA A 449 11.72 -8.03 4.18
N LEU A 450 11.95 -8.87 3.14
CA LEU A 450 13.28 -9.31 2.74
C LEU A 450 14.17 -8.12 2.35
N LYS A 451 13.64 -7.17 1.55
CA LYS A 451 14.37 -5.93 1.19
C LYS A 451 14.74 -5.12 2.42
N PHE A 452 13.81 -5.00 3.38
CA PHE A 452 14.09 -4.30 4.63
C PHE A 452 15.21 -4.97 5.42
N TYR A 453 15.17 -6.28 5.61
CA TYR A 453 16.20 -7.01 6.35
C TYR A 453 17.56 -7.02 5.65
N VAL A 454 17.58 -7.00 4.32
CA VAL A 454 18.84 -6.81 3.54
C VAL A 454 19.40 -5.41 3.78
N GLU A 455 18.58 -4.37 3.68
CA GLU A 455 19.05 -2.99 3.90
C GLU A 455 19.57 -2.76 5.32
N LYS A 456 18.96 -3.44 6.30
CA LYS A 456 19.37 -3.33 7.71
C LYS A 456 20.56 -4.26 8.07
N GLY A 457 21.08 -5.00 7.12
CA GLY A 457 22.21 -5.90 7.36
C GLY A 457 21.87 -7.12 8.24
N VAL A 458 20.61 -7.52 8.29
CA VAL A 458 20.17 -8.78 8.91
C VAL A 458 20.39 -9.94 7.94
N ILE A 459 20.12 -9.72 6.67
CA ILE A 459 20.27 -10.66 5.57
C ILE A 459 21.27 -10.06 4.58
N GLU A 460 22.20 -10.87 4.09
CA GLU A 460 23.14 -10.47 3.06
C GLU A 460 22.66 -10.93 1.69
N LYS A 461 22.87 -10.07 0.69
CA LYS A 461 22.60 -10.35 -0.71
C LYS A 461 23.92 -10.37 -1.47
N ARG A 462 24.29 -11.51 -2.05
CA ARG A 462 25.50 -11.70 -2.85
C ARG A 462 25.15 -12.13 -4.27
N MET A 463 26.01 -11.82 -5.22
CA MET A 463 25.97 -12.42 -6.56
C MET A 463 26.76 -13.72 -6.51
N GLU A 464 26.19 -14.81 -7.01
CA GLU A 464 26.90 -16.06 -7.17
C GLU A 464 27.82 -15.94 -8.40
N GLU A 465 29.11 -16.16 -8.22
CA GLU A 465 30.10 -16.25 -9.32
C GLU A 465 30.09 -17.68 -9.84
N GLU A 466 29.52 -17.90 -11.02
CA GLU A 466 29.63 -19.18 -11.72
C GLU A 466 30.79 -19.12 -12.70
N ASN A 467 31.89 -19.88 -12.43
CA ASN A 467 33.08 -20.03 -13.28
C ASN A 467 33.82 -18.72 -13.69
N GLY A 468 33.87 -17.72 -12.77
CA GLY A 468 34.59 -16.47 -13.05
C GLY A 468 33.78 -15.43 -13.89
N ASP A 469 32.59 -15.77 -14.37
CA ASP A 469 31.65 -14.85 -15.00
C ASP A 469 30.53 -14.53 -14.05
N ALA A 470 30.19 -13.24 -13.88
CA ALA A 470 29.07 -12.74 -13.05
C ALA A 470 27.68 -13.07 -13.67
N LYS A 471 27.48 -14.33 -14.08
CA LYS A 471 26.20 -14.86 -14.61
C LYS A 471 25.36 -15.58 -13.57
N GLY A 472 25.87 -15.75 -12.35
CA GLY A 472 25.18 -16.37 -11.23
C GLY A 472 23.99 -15.54 -10.75
N GLY A 473 22.98 -16.19 -10.21
CA GLY A 473 21.78 -15.55 -9.64
C GLY A 473 22.09 -14.81 -8.33
N GLU A 474 21.18 -13.90 -7.92
CA GLU A 474 21.25 -13.25 -6.61
C GLU A 474 20.93 -14.27 -5.51
N MET A 475 21.88 -14.43 -4.56
CA MET A 475 21.74 -15.33 -3.41
C MET A 475 21.63 -14.53 -2.11
N TYR A 476 20.81 -15.03 -1.20
CA TYR A 476 20.56 -14.48 0.12
C TYR A 476 21.15 -15.41 1.18
N SER A 477 21.86 -14.87 2.15
CA SER A 477 22.53 -15.60 3.23
C SER A 477 22.46 -14.88 4.56
N ASP A 478 22.84 -15.57 5.63
CA ASP A 478 22.96 -15.04 7.00
C ASP A 478 24.18 -14.11 7.09
N THR A 479 24.03 -12.93 7.69
CA THR A 479 25.14 -12.04 8.05
C THR A 479 25.85 -12.44 9.35
N GLY A 480 25.29 -13.34 10.14
CA GLY A 480 25.76 -13.68 11.48
C GLY A 480 25.39 -12.66 12.57
N ASN A 481 24.74 -11.55 12.24
CA ASN A 481 24.40 -10.48 13.19
C ASN A 481 23.19 -10.85 14.06
N ARG A 482 23.44 -11.62 15.12
CA ARG A 482 22.42 -12.09 16.06
C ARG A 482 21.74 -10.96 16.85
N LEU A 483 22.47 -9.89 17.14
CA LEU A 483 21.93 -8.75 17.90
C LEU A 483 20.82 -8.05 17.12
N LEU A 484 20.99 -7.86 15.80
CA LEU A 484 19.93 -7.28 14.96
C LEU A 484 18.72 -8.19 14.87
N VAL A 485 18.91 -9.50 14.72
CA VAL A 485 17.79 -10.47 14.71
C VAL A 485 17.01 -10.42 16.01
N GLN A 486 17.69 -10.38 17.16
CA GLN A 486 17.07 -10.28 18.48
C GLN A 486 16.35 -8.94 18.64
N HIS A 487 16.97 -7.84 18.23
CA HIS A 487 16.36 -6.51 18.28
C HIS A 487 15.02 -6.48 17.55
N TYR A 488 15.00 -6.85 16.26
CA TYR A 488 13.74 -6.85 15.48
C TYR A 488 12.73 -7.88 16.01
N SER A 489 13.19 -9.04 16.46
CA SER A 489 12.28 -10.03 17.08
C SER A 489 11.60 -9.48 18.33
N LYS A 490 12.34 -8.79 19.20
CA LYS A 490 11.81 -8.16 20.43
C LYS A 490 10.79 -7.06 20.08
N GLN A 491 11.13 -6.17 19.15
CA GLN A 491 10.25 -5.08 18.73
C GLN A 491 8.94 -5.59 18.11
N ILE A 492 9.02 -6.55 17.17
CA ILE A 492 7.82 -7.13 16.55
C ILE A 492 6.96 -7.83 17.60
N SER A 493 7.57 -8.63 18.49
CA SER A 493 6.85 -9.35 19.53
C SER A 493 6.13 -8.39 20.49
N ARG A 494 6.74 -7.23 20.79
CA ARG A 494 6.11 -6.19 21.62
C ARG A 494 4.85 -5.62 20.94
N PHE A 495 4.87 -5.39 19.64
CA PHE A 495 3.72 -4.86 18.88
C PHE A 495 2.66 -5.94 18.56
N LEU A 496 3.01 -7.22 18.59
CA LEU A 496 2.06 -8.33 18.36
C LEU A 496 1.36 -8.82 19.63
N ARG A 497 1.87 -8.48 20.82
CA ARG A 497 1.22 -8.88 22.07
C ARG A 497 -0.18 -8.30 22.16
N SER A 498 -1.15 -9.14 22.52
CA SER A 498 -2.44 -8.64 22.95
C SER A 498 -2.26 -7.98 24.32
N PRO A 499 -2.59 -6.70 24.47
CA PRO A 499 -2.37 -6.00 25.72
C PRO A 499 -3.28 -6.62 26.78
N HIS A 500 -2.70 -7.15 27.86
CA HIS A 500 -3.40 -7.45 29.09
C HIS A 500 -3.47 -6.18 29.93
N PHE A 501 -4.43 -5.31 29.64
CA PHE A 501 -4.78 -4.24 30.56
C PHE A 501 -5.48 -4.91 31.76
N ALA A 502 -4.77 -5.03 32.88
CA ALA A 502 -5.41 -5.39 34.13
C ALA A 502 -6.48 -4.32 34.41
N LEU A 503 -7.72 -4.74 34.49
CA LEU A 503 -8.79 -3.94 35.04
C LEU A 503 -8.42 -3.66 36.51
N GLN A 504 -7.86 -2.48 36.79
CA GLN A 504 -7.70 -1.94 38.15
C GLN A 504 -8.99 -1.28 38.57
#